data_9de83007e0a50a16f34cd8e36b1aef2a
#
_entry.id   9de83007e0a50a16f34cd8e36b1aef2a
#
_cell.length_a   1.000
_cell.length_b   1.000
_cell.length_c   1.000
_cell.angle_alpha   90.00
_cell.angle_beta   90.00
_cell.angle_gamma   90.00
#
_symmetry.space_group_name_H-M   'P 1'
#
loop_
_entity.id
_entity.type
_entity.pdbx_description
1 polymer ?
#
loop_
_entity_poly.entity_id
_entity_poly.type
_entity_poly.pdbx_seq_one_letter_code
_entity_poly.pdbx_strand_id
1 'polypeptide(L)'
;RQMCIRDSSEHVYTRDPKREMSLIYYANRSGLEDRVFRLRTGKAASAKPMPRTLHLINNVRIAEQADGTLEVKLNWHTLFYRLATSEQFYGPATYHLKPDGDSWLITRKHALLLNDTINSVLDFYHL
;
A
#
# COMPACT_ATOMS: atom_id res chain seq x y z
N ARG A 1 5.35 0.02 8.94
CA ARG A 1 3.87 -0.02 8.94
C ARG A 1 3.37 0.27 7.53
N GLN A 2 2.57 -0.61 6.99
CA GLN A 2 1.86 -0.36 5.73
C GLN A 2 0.38 -0.21 6.06
N MET A 3 -0.23 0.83 5.56
CA MET A 3 -1.62 1.16 5.83
C MET A 3 -2.27 1.66 4.55
N CYS A 4 -3.39 1.07 4.19
CA CYS A 4 -4.28 1.58 3.16
C CYS A 4 -5.54 2.11 3.83
N ILE A 5 -5.88 3.34 3.55
CA ILE A 5 -7.00 4.02 4.17
C ILE A 5 -7.99 4.44 3.10
N ARG A 6 -9.25 4.23 3.40
CA ARG A 6 -10.39 4.79 2.68
C ARG A 6 -10.96 5.96 3.48
N ASP A 7 -11.58 6.89 2.78
CA ASP A 7 -12.35 7.99 3.36
C ASP A 7 -13.45 7.46 4.30
N SER A 8 -13.57 8.08 5.46
CA SER A 8 -14.74 7.90 6.32
C SER A 8 -15.92 8.67 5.74
N SER A 9 -17.14 8.35 6.16
CA SER A 9 -18.36 9.04 5.76
C SER A 9 -18.37 10.57 6.04
N GLU A 10 -17.35 11.06 6.73
CA GLU A 10 -17.14 12.46 7.07
C GLU A 10 -16.02 13.13 6.25
N HIS A 11 -15.53 12.52 5.19
CA HIS A 11 -14.40 12.99 4.36
C HIS A 11 -13.09 13.22 5.12
N VAL A 12 -12.92 12.55 6.27
CA VAL A 12 -11.70 12.61 7.07
C VAL A 12 -10.91 11.31 6.94
N TYR A 13 -9.64 11.42 6.53
CA TYR A 13 -8.77 10.26 6.40
C TYR A 13 -8.39 9.66 7.75
N THR A 14 -8.49 8.35 7.84
CA THR A 14 -8.11 7.56 9.03
C THR A 14 -6.67 7.85 9.45
N ARG A 15 -6.48 8.27 10.68
CA ARG A 15 -5.16 8.51 11.29
C ARG A 15 -4.78 7.42 12.29
N ASP A 16 -5.75 6.73 12.85
CA ASP A 16 -5.56 5.63 13.79
C ASP A 16 -6.15 4.31 13.25
N PRO A 17 -5.33 3.46 12.60
CA PRO A 17 -5.80 2.21 11.98
C PRO A 17 -6.23 1.15 12.99
N LYS A 18 -6.05 1.38 14.29
CA LYS A 18 -6.52 0.47 15.35
C LYS A 18 -7.93 0.80 15.82
N ARG A 19 -8.36 2.03 15.66
CA ARG A 19 -9.65 2.53 16.12
C ARG A 19 -10.61 2.85 14.98
N GLU A 20 -10.06 3.10 13.80
CA GLU A 20 -10.79 3.51 12.62
C GLU A 20 -10.65 2.44 11.53
N MET A 21 -11.51 2.46 10.53
CA MET A 21 -11.49 1.50 9.44
C MET A 21 -10.22 1.64 8.59
N SER A 22 -9.38 0.61 8.59
CA SER A 22 -8.25 0.45 7.67
C SER A 22 -8.48 -0.77 6.81
N LEU A 23 -8.31 -0.65 5.48
CA LEU A 23 -8.50 -1.76 4.56
C LEU A 23 -7.37 -2.79 4.66
N ILE A 24 -6.13 -2.32 4.82
CA ILE A 24 -4.95 -3.16 5.01
C ILE A 24 -4.05 -2.52 6.05
N TYR A 25 -3.68 -3.28 7.07
CA TYR A 25 -2.78 -2.84 8.12
C TYR A 25 -1.78 -3.92 8.49
N TYR A 26 -0.50 -3.60 8.37
CA TYR A 26 0.60 -4.42 8.88
C TYR A 26 1.42 -3.58 9.87
N ALA A 27 1.44 -3.99 11.13
CA ALA A 27 2.17 -3.28 12.19
C ALA A 27 3.69 -3.34 12.01
N ASN A 28 4.18 -4.41 11.37
CA ASN A 28 5.60 -4.68 11.17
C ASN A 28 5.80 -5.56 9.93
N ARG A 29 7.06 -5.89 9.64
CA ARG A 29 7.47 -6.70 8.50
C ARG A 29 6.96 -8.14 8.58
N SER A 30 6.84 -8.74 9.76
CA SER A 30 6.43 -10.15 9.89
C SER A 30 5.04 -10.40 9.31
N GLY A 31 4.09 -9.49 9.50
CA GLY A 31 2.77 -9.60 8.88
C GLY A 31 2.79 -9.61 7.34
N LEU A 32 3.72 -8.86 6.74
CA LEU A 32 3.94 -8.91 5.28
C LEU A 32 4.60 -10.22 4.84
N GLU A 33 5.57 -10.71 5.60
CA GLU A 33 6.25 -11.99 5.33
C GLU A 33 5.27 -13.17 5.40
N ASP A 34 4.40 -13.19 6.41
CA ASP A 34 3.32 -14.18 6.52
C ASP A 34 2.37 -14.14 5.32
N ARG A 35 2.05 -12.94 4.84
CA ARG A 35 1.19 -12.79 3.66
C ARG A 35 1.87 -13.29 2.39
N VAL A 36 3.14 -12.96 2.18
CA VAL A 36 3.95 -13.47 1.07
C VAL A 36 4.04 -14.99 1.11
N PHE A 37 4.28 -15.56 2.29
CA PHE A 37 4.29 -17.01 2.48
C PHE A 37 2.99 -17.66 2.06
N ARG A 38 1.84 -17.13 2.50
CA ARG A 38 0.51 -17.64 2.10
C ARG A 38 0.28 -17.59 0.59
N LEU A 39 0.71 -16.50 -0.07
CA LEU A 39 0.62 -16.41 -1.53
C LEU A 39 1.46 -17.49 -2.23
N ARG A 40 2.68 -17.74 -1.73
CA ARG A 40 3.58 -18.77 -2.28
C ARG A 40 3.06 -20.18 -2.11
N THR A 41 2.30 -20.48 -1.06
CA THR A 41 1.69 -21.80 -0.88
C THR A 41 0.57 -22.10 -1.88
N GLY A 42 0.12 -21.09 -2.63
CA GLY A 42 -0.98 -21.22 -3.58
C GLY A 42 -2.34 -21.50 -2.93
N LYS A 43 -2.46 -21.39 -1.60
CA LYS A 43 -3.72 -21.60 -0.86
C LYS A 43 -4.60 -20.35 -0.75
N ALA A 44 -4.06 -19.17 -1.15
CA ALA A 44 -4.82 -17.94 -1.16
C ALA A 44 -5.78 -17.91 -2.37
N ALA A 45 -7.06 -18.10 -2.14
CA ALA A 45 -8.09 -18.10 -3.20
C ALA A 45 -8.12 -16.78 -4.00
N SER A 46 -7.84 -15.65 -3.35
CA SER A 46 -7.72 -14.33 -3.99
C SER A 46 -6.57 -14.21 -4.99
N ALA A 47 -5.60 -15.14 -4.95
CA ALA A 47 -4.43 -15.14 -5.81
C ALA A 47 -4.40 -16.30 -6.81
N LYS A 48 -5.54 -16.93 -7.11
CA LYS A 48 -5.65 -17.98 -8.13
C LYS A 48 -6.63 -17.60 -9.24
N PRO A 49 -6.16 -17.40 -10.48
CA PRO A 49 -4.76 -17.26 -10.87
C PRO A 49 -4.13 -15.99 -10.27
N MET A 50 -2.79 -15.97 -10.16
CA MET A 50 -2.09 -14.76 -9.71
C MET A 50 -2.42 -13.58 -10.63
N PRO A 51 -2.74 -12.43 -10.07
CA PRO A 51 -2.96 -11.23 -10.86
C PRO A 51 -1.67 -10.76 -11.53
N ARG A 52 -1.81 -10.09 -12.65
CA ARG A 52 -0.75 -9.29 -13.27
C ARG A 52 -0.91 -7.86 -12.79
N THR A 53 0.14 -7.29 -12.24
CA THR A 53 0.11 -5.92 -11.73
C THR A 53 1.27 -5.11 -12.28
N LEU A 54 1.02 -3.83 -12.51
CA LEU A 54 2.03 -2.85 -12.85
C LEU A 54 1.84 -1.64 -11.93
N HIS A 55 2.90 -1.29 -11.19
CA HIS A 55 2.91 -0.15 -10.29
C HIS A 55 3.61 1.04 -10.94
N LEU A 56 2.93 2.16 -10.92
CA LEU A 56 3.42 3.44 -11.42
C LEU A 56 3.45 4.42 -10.24
N ILE A 57 4.49 5.23 -10.19
CA ILE A 57 4.58 6.34 -9.25
C ILE A 57 4.87 7.63 -10.01
N ASN A 58 4.29 8.72 -9.54
CA ASN A 58 4.54 10.03 -10.09
C ASN A 58 4.42 11.12 -9.02
N ASN A 59 4.74 12.34 -9.40
CA ASN A 59 4.62 13.52 -8.55
C ASN A 59 5.36 13.37 -7.21
N VAL A 60 6.57 12.82 -7.27
CA VAL A 60 7.40 12.54 -6.10
C VAL A 60 7.94 13.84 -5.50
N ARG A 61 7.73 14.03 -4.21
CA ARG A 61 8.25 15.12 -3.40
C ARG A 61 8.98 14.57 -2.20
N ILE A 62 10.20 15.01 -1.98
CA ILE A 62 11.07 14.52 -0.92
C ILE A 62 11.35 15.66 0.05
N ALA A 63 11.17 15.40 1.34
CA ALA A 63 11.54 16.31 2.42
C ALA A 63 12.48 15.59 3.38
N GLU A 64 13.67 16.13 3.55
CA GLU A 64 14.62 15.68 4.55
C GLU A 64 14.19 16.17 5.94
N GLN A 65 14.24 15.28 6.92
CA GLN A 65 13.91 15.56 8.30
C GLN A 65 15.17 15.88 9.10
N ALA A 66 15.02 16.56 10.23
CA ALA A 66 16.14 16.95 11.08
C ALA A 66 16.98 15.77 11.61
N ASP A 67 16.41 14.56 11.66
CA ASP A 67 17.07 13.31 12.10
C ASP A 67 17.75 12.55 10.93
N GLY A 68 17.82 13.13 9.73
CA GLY A 68 18.39 12.51 8.55
C GLY A 68 17.49 11.47 7.87
N THR A 69 16.25 11.31 8.31
CA THR A 69 15.25 10.51 7.61
C THR A 69 14.59 11.30 6.49
N LEU A 70 13.93 10.61 5.55
CA LEU A 70 13.20 11.25 4.48
C LEU A 70 11.70 10.98 4.63
N GLU A 71 10.89 12.02 4.42
CA GLU A 71 9.48 11.89 4.11
C GLU A 71 9.29 12.05 2.61
N VAL A 72 8.74 11.03 1.96
CA VAL A 72 8.50 11.03 0.52
C VAL A 72 7.00 10.97 0.27
N LYS A 73 6.45 12.00 -0.34
CA LYS A 73 5.05 12.07 -0.79
C LYS A 73 5.00 11.85 -2.30
N LEU A 74 4.09 11.01 -2.74
CA LEU A 74 3.92 10.67 -4.14
C LEU A 74 2.48 10.30 -4.45
N ASN A 75 2.15 10.22 -5.72
CA ASN A 75 0.95 9.54 -6.17
C ASN A 75 1.33 8.17 -6.71
N TRP A 76 0.52 7.18 -6.41
CA TRP A 76 0.66 5.82 -6.91
C TRP A 76 -0.53 5.42 -7.76
N HIS A 77 -0.29 4.52 -8.70
CA HIS A 77 -1.30 3.95 -9.56
C HIS A 77 -0.91 2.52 -9.86
N THR A 78 -1.78 1.57 -9.56
CA THR A 78 -1.61 0.16 -9.86
C THR A 78 -2.60 -0.26 -10.91
N LEU A 79 -2.10 -0.75 -12.03
CA LEU A 79 -2.88 -1.47 -13.03
C LEU A 79 -2.94 -2.93 -12.62
N PHE A 80 -4.12 -3.50 -12.65
CA PHE A 80 -4.39 -4.86 -12.23
C PHE A 80 -5.17 -5.59 -13.32
N TYR A 81 -4.77 -6.83 -13.62
CA TYR A 81 -5.47 -7.70 -14.56
C TYR A 81 -5.58 -9.11 -14.02
N ARG A 82 -6.79 -9.64 -13.95
CA ARG A 82 -7.08 -11.00 -13.54
C ARG A 82 -8.42 -11.47 -14.11
N LEU A 83 -8.49 -12.75 -14.57
CA LEU A 83 -9.73 -13.37 -15.04
C LEU A 83 -10.47 -12.51 -16.08
N ALA A 84 -9.73 -12.03 -17.11
CA ALA A 84 -10.22 -11.16 -18.15
C ALA A 84 -10.78 -9.80 -17.69
N THR A 85 -10.52 -9.42 -16.43
CA THR A 85 -10.96 -8.15 -15.86
C THR A 85 -9.75 -7.27 -15.56
N SER A 86 -9.81 -6.02 -16.02
CA SER A 86 -8.84 -4.97 -15.68
C SER A 86 -9.43 -4.07 -14.61
N GLU A 87 -8.64 -3.77 -13.59
CA GLU A 87 -8.97 -2.81 -12.54
C GLU A 87 -7.80 -1.83 -12.35
N GLN A 88 -8.09 -0.70 -11.77
CA GLN A 88 -7.10 0.33 -11.45
C GLN A 88 -7.29 0.76 -10.00
N PHE A 89 -6.18 0.92 -9.31
CA PHE A 89 -6.14 1.40 -7.92
C PHE A 89 -5.18 2.58 -7.87
N TYR A 90 -5.56 3.65 -7.21
CA TYR A 90 -4.76 4.87 -7.21
C TYR A 90 -5.00 5.75 -6.00
N GLY A 91 -4.04 6.62 -5.74
CA GLY A 91 -4.14 7.63 -4.71
C GLY A 91 -2.80 8.21 -4.30
N PRO A 92 -2.78 9.11 -3.33
CA PRO A 92 -1.54 9.59 -2.73
C PRO A 92 -0.96 8.58 -1.75
N ALA A 93 0.37 8.62 -1.60
CA ALA A 93 1.05 7.84 -0.58
C ALA A 93 2.16 8.66 0.10
N THR A 94 2.46 8.30 1.33
CA THR A 94 3.58 8.83 2.10
C THR A 94 4.46 7.69 2.57
N TYR A 95 5.75 7.80 2.28
CA TYR A 95 6.78 6.88 2.74
C TYR A 95 7.69 7.59 3.73
N HIS A 96 8.09 6.90 4.78
CA HIS A 96 9.17 7.33 5.64
C HIS A 96 10.34 6.38 5.43
N LEU A 97 11.49 6.96 5.14
CA LEU A 97 12.71 6.24 4.82
C LEU A 97 13.79 6.59 5.86
N LYS A 98 14.59 5.61 6.25
CA LYS A 98 15.80 5.81 7.03
C LYS A 98 17.03 5.37 6.25
N PRO A 99 18.19 6.01 6.45
CA PRO A 99 19.45 5.58 5.84
C PRO A 99 19.79 4.13 6.25
N ASP A 100 20.37 3.39 5.31
CA ASP A 100 20.88 2.04 5.51
C ASP A 100 22.11 1.81 4.61
N GLY A 101 23.30 2.23 5.09
CA GLY A 101 24.50 2.29 4.28
C GLY A 101 24.32 3.21 3.08
N ASP A 102 24.55 2.70 1.88
CA ASP A 102 24.37 3.43 0.61
C ASP A 102 22.91 3.35 0.07
N SER A 103 21.97 2.84 0.86
CA SER A 103 20.60 2.62 0.48
C SER A 103 19.63 3.21 1.51
N TRP A 104 18.32 2.95 1.31
CA TRP A 104 17.25 3.43 2.17
C TRP A 104 16.31 2.28 2.56
N LEU A 105 15.89 2.25 3.82
CA LEU A 105 14.87 1.34 4.31
C LEU A 105 13.54 2.06 4.53
N ILE A 106 12.46 1.47 4.05
CA ILE A 106 11.11 1.94 4.32
C ILE A 106 10.75 1.57 5.76
N THR A 107 10.58 2.59 6.62
CA THR A 107 10.13 2.41 8.00
C THR A 107 8.62 2.50 8.14
N ARG A 108 7.97 3.25 7.23
CA ARG A 108 6.52 3.39 7.19
C ARG A 108 6.07 3.64 5.76
N LYS A 109 5.00 2.98 5.35
CA LYS A 109 4.24 3.29 4.13
C LYS A 109 2.79 3.54 4.51
N HIS A 110 2.25 4.63 4.03
CA HIS A 110 0.85 5.00 4.18
C HIS A 110 0.32 5.32 2.79
N ALA A 111 -0.65 4.56 2.32
CA ALA A 111 -1.28 4.76 1.02
C ALA A 111 -2.78 5.01 1.21
N LEU A 112 -3.28 6.05 0.58
CA LEU A 112 -4.69 6.35 0.50
C LEU A 112 -5.24 5.76 -0.79
N LEU A 113 -6.35 5.05 -0.70
CA LEU A 113 -7.08 4.55 -1.86
C LEU A 113 -8.24 5.48 -2.18
N LEU A 114 -8.25 6.02 -3.39
CA LEU A 114 -9.29 6.95 -3.86
C LEU A 114 -10.45 6.27 -4.60
N ASN A 115 -10.38 4.96 -4.80
CA ASN A 115 -11.47 4.20 -5.41
C ASN A 115 -12.70 4.16 -4.49
N ASP A 116 -13.85 4.60 -4.97
CA ASP A 116 -15.13 4.47 -4.24
C ASP A 116 -15.62 3.03 -4.19
N THR A 117 -15.36 2.27 -5.25
CA THR A 117 -15.78 0.87 -5.39
C THR A 117 -14.55 -0.01 -5.55
N ILE A 118 -14.52 -1.12 -4.82
CA ILE A 118 -13.51 -2.17 -4.92
C ILE A 118 -14.25 -3.46 -5.24
N ASN A 119 -14.03 -4.01 -6.44
CA ASN A 119 -14.76 -5.18 -6.93
C ASN A 119 -14.09 -6.51 -6.53
N SER A 120 -12.88 -6.46 -6.02
CA SER A 120 -12.09 -7.62 -5.62
C SER A 120 -11.59 -7.50 -4.18
N VAL A 121 -11.12 -8.61 -3.63
CA VAL A 121 -10.46 -8.58 -2.32
C VAL A 121 -9.14 -7.84 -2.44
N LEU A 122 -9.03 -6.72 -1.73
CA LEU A 122 -7.83 -5.90 -1.72
C LEU A 122 -6.68 -6.64 -1.01
N ASP A 123 -5.49 -6.58 -1.59
CA ASP A 123 -4.27 -7.15 -1.03
C ASP A 123 -3.10 -6.16 -1.23
N PHE A 124 -1.95 -6.40 -0.57
CA PHE A 124 -0.81 -5.50 -0.63
C PHE A 124 -0.26 -5.27 -2.05
N TYR A 125 -0.47 -6.19 -2.97
CA TYR A 125 -0.04 -6.05 -4.37
C TYR A 125 -0.94 -5.12 -5.20
N HIS A 126 -2.02 -4.59 -4.62
CA HIS A 126 -2.83 -3.54 -5.22
C HIS A 126 -2.30 -2.12 -4.92
N LEU A 127 -1.32 -2.00 -3.97
CA LEU A 127 -0.87 -0.73 -3.41
C LEU A 127 0.56 -0.40 -3.77
#